data_9f26346b25c23cdb086c6b892131a0d9
#
_entry.id   9f26346b25c23cdb086c6b892131a0d9
#
_cell.length_a   1.000
_cell.length_b   1.000
_cell.length_c   1.000
_cell.angle_alpha   90.00
_cell.angle_beta   90.00
_cell.angle_gamma   90.00
#
_symmetry.space_group_name_H-M   'P 1'
#
loop_
_entity.id
_entity.type
_entity.pdbx_description
1 polymer ?
#
loop_
_entity_poly.entity_id
_entity_poly.type
_entity_poly.pdbx_seq_one_letter_code
_entity_poly.pdbx_strand_id
1 'polypeptide(L)'
;MKETKMIRKFFPIPHYEVKAIEEYLENMALEGLFFYQRKGAIWYFKKGEPKKLRYYVDIFDKASWFDTRPENETLDYLEYCKNSGWEYIFTDGKYQFFCSEQEDAVAIETDQKQKLKMIHKASIGNCLVVPLILMLNVLLGTASFFRELSSGPNAWIEFSLISVGTYLMFLMVGIIELCIVAGYVTFYLKNRVRIKHGQEIQLSSLAKAQSIQKIYISLLLIGLLFFIILLFMINMTWGLVILGIEILLFGVIWGISFVGQKNARNHSRRYNMGKTFLFTILALAIGYVCMAGVGMVMILGVLRGDNSKVVTYTDAEEVTWYISQDEIPYTLEDIGVVVPERGYRDSSAYKDRMLLCSAVGYYDSYYEDVESEASYEINYTKYEFFNAAVRETWVKNYLAEGDVTVREDIAELWNASNAYILVRTIDGEHYTEIIIEYDSKCYLLSENLIDKTELVDILN
;
A
#
# COMPACT_ATOMS: atom_id res chain seq x y z
N MET A 1 19.28 -40.83 -16.75
CA MET A 1 19.15 -40.40 -15.33
C MET A 1 17.73 -39.86 -15.15
N LYS A 2 16.91 -40.51 -14.30
CA LYS A 2 15.57 -39.99 -13.98
C LYS A 2 15.78 -38.63 -13.28
N GLU A 3 15.22 -37.56 -13.85
CA GLU A 3 15.17 -36.27 -13.15
C GLU A 3 14.49 -36.45 -11.80
N THR A 4 15.22 -36.26 -10.72
CA THR A 4 14.68 -36.36 -9.37
C THR A 4 13.71 -35.21 -9.19
N LYS A 5 12.40 -35.52 -9.10
CA LYS A 5 11.33 -34.53 -8.97
C LYS A 5 11.57 -33.64 -7.75
N MET A 6 11.82 -32.36 -7.97
CA MET A 6 12.03 -31.37 -6.91
C MET A 6 10.68 -31.00 -6.27
N ILE A 7 10.60 -31.11 -4.95
CA ILE A 7 9.42 -30.73 -4.16
C ILE A 7 9.66 -29.33 -3.60
N ARG A 8 8.67 -28.46 -3.70
CA ARG A 8 8.71 -27.09 -3.17
C ARG A 8 7.81 -26.98 -1.94
N LYS A 9 8.32 -26.37 -0.90
CA LYS A 9 7.57 -26.08 0.32
C LYS A 9 7.69 -24.57 0.62
N PHE A 10 6.61 -23.95 1.03
CA PHE A 10 6.60 -22.56 1.47
C PHE A 10 6.82 -22.53 2.99
N PHE A 11 7.92 -21.94 3.42
CA PHE A 11 8.28 -21.84 4.83
C PHE A 11 9.00 -20.51 5.12
N PRO A 12 8.24 -19.41 5.27
CA PRO A 12 8.77 -18.09 5.60
C PRO A 12 9.09 -18.02 7.10
N ILE A 13 10.32 -18.28 7.47
CA ILE A 13 10.81 -18.23 8.85
C ILE A 13 11.87 -17.14 9.00
N PRO A 14 11.88 -16.37 10.13
CA PRO A 14 12.91 -15.39 10.39
C PRO A 14 14.30 -16.04 10.46
N HIS A 15 15.29 -15.36 9.92
CA HIS A 15 16.66 -15.88 9.83
C HIS A 15 17.32 -16.16 11.18
N TYR A 16 16.92 -15.50 12.27
CA TYR A 16 17.49 -15.73 13.59
C TYR A 16 16.93 -16.98 14.29
N GLU A 17 15.89 -17.59 13.75
CA GLU A 17 15.27 -18.82 14.28
C GLU A 17 15.99 -20.09 13.77
N VAL A 18 17.31 -20.12 13.94
CA VAL A 18 18.20 -21.17 13.40
C VAL A 18 17.78 -22.55 13.84
N LYS A 19 17.48 -22.75 15.13
CA LYS A 19 17.06 -24.04 15.70
C LYS A 19 15.72 -24.52 15.10
N ALA A 20 14.77 -23.64 14.91
CA ALA A 20 13.49 -24.00 14.29
C ALA A 20 13.68 -24.42 12.83
N ILE A 21 14.66 -23.82 12.13
CA ILE A 21 15.05 -24.24 10.77
C ILE A 21 15.65 -25.65 10.81
N GLU A 22 16.57 -25.92 11.72
CA GLU A 22 17.18 -27.25 11.89
C GLU A 22 16.13 -28.32 12.18
N GLU A 23 15.24 -28.10 13.15
CA GLU A 23 14.13 -29.02 13.50
C GLU A 23 13.18 -29.23 12.29
N TYR A 24 12.92 -28.18 11.49
CA TYR A 24 12.10 -28.32 10.28
C TYR A 24 12.74 -29.22 9.24
N LEU A 25 14.04 -29.05 8.98
CA LEU A 25 14.78 -29.86 8.01
C LEU A 25 14.91 -31.32 8.46
N GLU A 26 15.13 -31.56 9.77
CA GLU A 26 15.15 -32.90 10.37
C GLU A 26 13.81 -33.61 10.18
N ASN A 27 12.67 -32.92 10.42
CA ASN A 27 11.33 -33.47 10.19
C ASN A 27 11.08 -33.78 8.72
N MET A 28 11.53 -32.91 7.81
CA MET A 28 11.42 -33.17 6.37
C MET A 28 12.23 -34.40 5.94
N ALA A 29 13.41 -34.61 6.49
CA ALA A 29 14.23 -35.80 6.21
C ALA A 29 13.56 -37.09 6.68
N LEU A 30 12.88 -37.09 7.83
CA LEU A 30 12.05 -38.20 8.31
C LEU A 30 10.86 -38.51 7.39
N GLU A 31 10.38 -37.52 6.62
CA GLU A 31 9.36 -37.69 5.57
C GLU A 31 9.97 -38.11 4.21
N GLY A 32 11.28 -38.30 4.12
CA GLY A 32 11.98 -38.62 2.87
C GLY A 32 12.19 -37.41 1.96
N LEU A 33 12.19 -36.20 2.53
CA LEU A 33 12.42 -34.93 1.82
C LEU A 33 13.75 -34.33 2.26
N PHE A 34 14.76 -34.40 1.39
CA PHE A 34 16.12 -33.94 1.68
C PHE A 34 16.31 -32.52 1.16
N PHE A 35 16.74 -31.61 2.03
CA PHE A 35 16.97 -30.22 1.68
C PHE A 35 18.03 -30.09 0.59
N TYR A 36 17.76 -29.25 -0.39
CA TYR A 36 18.66 -28.99 -1.51
C TYR A 36 19.09 -27.53 -1.60
N GLN A 37 18.14 -26.60 -1.57
CA GLN A 37 18.36 -25.16 -1.57
C GLN A 37 17.11 -24.43 -1.12
N ARG A 38 17.25 -23.12 -0.85
CA ARG A 38 16.09 -22.22 -0.67
C ARG A 38 16.23 -20.96 -1.55
N LYS A 39 15.11 -20.35 -1.86
CA LYS A 39 15.01 -19.03 -2.50
C LYS A 39 13.96 -18.22 -1.76
N GLY A 40 14.40 -17.31 -0.90
CA GLY A 40 13.50 -16.60 0.02
C GLY A 40 12.72 -17.58 0.91
N ALA A 41 11.39 -17.52 0.86
CA ALA A 41 10.50 -18.39 1.63
C ALA A 41 10.21 -19.76 0.97
N ILE A 42 10.70 -20.01 -0.27
CA ILE A 42 10.48 -21.26 -0.99
C ILE A 42 11.69 -22.18 -0.79
N TRP A 43 11.42 -23.36 -0.22
CA TRP A 43 12.41 -24.38 0.09
C TRP A 43 12.26 -25.53 -0.89
N TYR A 44 13.37 -26.04 -1.41
CA TYR A 44 13.46 -27.08 -2.41
C TYR A 44 14.04 -28.34 -1.82
N PHE A 45 13.34 -29.47 -2.02
CA PHE A 45 13.71 -30.77 -1.49
C PHE A 45 13.83 -31.79 -2.61
N LYS A 46 14.76 -32.72 -2.45
CA LYS A 46 14.86 -33.96 -3.26
C LYS A 46 14.13 -35.06 -2.52
N LYS A 47 13.32 -35.85 -3.25
CA LYS A 47 12.64 -37.02 -2.69
C LYS A 47 13.60 -38.20 -2.58
N GLY A 48 13.61 -38.89 -1.46
CA GLY A 48 14.37 -40.11 -1.20
C GLY A 48 13.68 -40.96 -0.16
N GLU A 49 14.36 -42.01 0.32
CA GLU A 49 13.87 -42.84 1.43
C GLU A 49 13.96 -42.06 2.74
N PRO A 50 12.97 -42.16 3.65
CA PRO A 50 13.01 -41.53 4.96
C PRO A 50 14.27 -41.89 5.73
N LYS A 51 14.97 -40.89 6.23
CA LYS A 51 16.24 -41.09 6.96
C LYS A 51 16.32 -40.11 8.13
N LYS A 52 16.85 -40.56 9.26
CA LYS A 52 17.17 -39.67 10.39
C LYS A 52 18.48 -38.94 10.03
N LEU A 53 18.40 -37.65 9.81
CA LEU A 53 19.53 -36.75 9.59
C LEU A 53 19.50 -35.67 10.66
N ARG A 54 20.67 -35.26 11.11
CA ARG A 54 20.83 -34.00 11.85
C ARG A 54 21.12 -32.88 10.87
N TYR A 55 20.53 -31.74 11.10
CA TYR A 55 20.84 -30.51 10.36
C TYR A 55 21.48 -29.48 11.29
N TYR A 56 22.42 -28.74 10.75
CA TYR A 56 23.04 -27.61 11.44
C TYR A 56 23.11 -26.42 10.51
N VAL A 57 22.66 -25.26 11.00
CA VAL A 57 22.70 -24.01 10.27
C VAL A 57 23.66 -23.06 10.94
N ASP A 58 24.84 -22.92 10.36
CA ASP A 58 25.86 -22.03 10.87
C ASP A 58 25.83 -20.66 10.15
N ILE A 59 26.40 -19.66 10.80
CA ILE A 59 26.48 -18.30 10.27
C ILE A 59 27.94 -17.92 10.09
N PHE A 60 28.40 -17.95 8.84
CA PHE A 60 29.76 -17.58 8.50
C PHE A 60 29.83 -16.11 8.09
N ASP A 61 30.52 -15.30 8.92
CA ASP A 61 30.54 -13.82 8.80
C ASP A 61 31.16 -13.32 7.51
N LYS A 62 32.14 -14.05 6.95
CA LYS A 62 32.87 -13.68 5.74
C LYS A 62 32.11 -13.98 4.44
N ALA A 63 31.11 -14.89 4.48
CA ALA A 63 30.27 -15.18 3.33
C ALA A 63 29.28 -14.04 3.04
N SER A 64 28.92 -13.89 1.76
CA SER A 64 27.99 -12.88 1.29
C SER A 64 27.03 -13.42 0.22
N TRP A 65 25.85 -12.84 0.12
CA TRP A 65 24.89 -13.09 -0.95
C TRP A 65 25.44 -12.77 -2.36
N PHE A 66 26.50 -11.96 -2.39
CA PHE A 66 27.13 -11.53 -3.63
C PHE A 66 28.32 -12.39 -4.05
N ASP A 67 28.68 -13.40 -3.24
CA ASP A 67 29.74 -14.32 -3.57
C ASP A 67 29.25 -15.32 -4.61
N THR A 68 30.02 -15.48 -5.67
CA THR A 68 29.71 -16.40 -6.78
C THR A 68 30.33 -17.76 -6.64
N ARG A 69 31.49 -17.76 -6.03
CA ARG A 69 32.21 -18.96 -5.60
C ARG A 69 32.61 -18.74 -4.16
N PRO A 70 32.67 -19.81 -3.36
CA PRO A 70 33.24 -19.68 -2.02
C PRO A 70 34.67 -19.10 -2.15
N GLU A 71 34.93 -17.99 -1.43
CA GLU A 71 36.29 -17.48 -1.29
C GLU A 71 37.15 -18.53 -0.55
N ASN A 72 38.49 -18.44 -0.67
CA ASN A 72 39.39 -19.43 -0.06
C ASN A 72 39.10 -19.67 1.44
N GLU A 73 38.85 -18.58 2.18
CA GLU A 73 38.48 -18.65 3.60
C GLU A 73 37.16 -19.43 3.83
N THR A 74 36.22 -19.36 2.89
CA THR A 74 34.99 -20.18 2.97
C THR A 74 35.27 -21.61 2.64
N LEU A 75 36.18 -21.91 1.69
CA LEU A 75 36.56 -23.26 1.36
C LEU A 75 37.30 -23.95 2.54
N ASP A 76 38.25 -23.26 3.17
CA ASP A 76 38.96 -23.74 4.36
C ASP A 76 37.99 -24.03 5.51
N TYR A 77 37.02 -23.15 5.71
CA TYR A 77 35.93 -23.34 6.68
C TYR A 77 35.05 -24.54 6.37
N LEU A 78 34.66 -24.75 5.10
CA LEU A 78 33.85 -25.92 4.71
C LEU A 78 34.63 -27.23 4.88
N GLU A 79 35.94 -27.22 4.61
CA GLU A 79 36.81 -28.35 4.83
C GLU A 79 36.93 -28.69 6.34
N TYR A 80 37.09 -27.69 7.20
CA TYR A 80 37.04 -27.84 8.63
C TYR A 80 35.73 -28.50 9.10
N CYS A 81 34.59 -28.01 8.62
CA CYS A 81 33.27 -28.56 8.95
C CYS A 81 33.13 -30.01 8.49
N LYS A 82 33.64 -30.35 7.31
CA LYS A 82 33.63 -31.71 6.79
C LYS A 82 34.46 -32.65 7.67
N ASN A 83 35.62 -32.22 8.11
CA ASN A 83 36.48 -33.00 9.03
C ASN A 83 35.84 -33.18 10.41
N SER A 84 34.87 -32.34 10.78
CA SER A 84 34.07 -32.42 11.99
C SER A 84 32.78 -33.25 11.84
N GLY A 85 32.61 -33.97 10.71
CA GLY A 85 31.49 -34.86 10.45
C GLY A 85 30.24 -34.16 9.84
N TRP A 86 30.38 -32.95 9.36
CA TRP A 86 29.30 -32.19 8.72
C TRP A 86 29.44 -32.14 7.21
N GLU A 87 28.43 -32.61 6.49
CA GLU A 87 28.35 -32.51 5.02
C GLU A 87 27.68 -31.19 4.62
N TYR A 88 28.37 -30.42 3.79
CA TYR A 88 27.84 -29.16 3.26
C TYR A 88 26.75 -29.40 2.23
N ILE A 89 25.64 -28.66 2.34
CA ILE A 89 24.49 -28.73 1.42
C ILE A 89 24.39 -27.47 0.57
N PHE A 90 24.28 -26.30 1.22
CA PHE A 90 23.89 -25.06 0.57
C PHE A 90 24.32 -23.83 1.36
N THR A 91 24.59 -22.73 0.63
CA THR A 91 24.88 -21.43 1.21
C THR A 91 23.78 -20.44 0.82
N ASP A 92 23.25 -19.70 1.80
CA ASP A 92 22.30 -18.61 1.61
C ASP A 92 22.83 -17.34 2.31
N GLY A 93 23.61 -16.55 1.58
CA GLY A 93 24.30 -15.41 2.13
C GLY A 93 25.31 -15.81 3.20
N LYS A 94 25.07 -15.42 4.44
CA LYS A 94 25.91 -15.81 5.59
C LYS A 94 25.54 -17.17 6.19
N TYR A 95 24.36 -17.72 5.85
CA TYR A 95 23.87 -18.98 6.40
C TYR A 95 24.43 -20.15 5.60
N GLN A 96 25.10 -21.06 6.31
CA GLN A 96 25.67 -22.29 5.79
C GLN A 96 24.86 -23.46 6.29
N PHE A 97 24.35 -24.29 5.40
CA PHE A 97 23.51 -25.44 5.73
C PHE A 97 24.31 -26.71 5.62
N PHE A 98 24.31 -27.48 6.68
CA PHE A 98 24.99 -28.77 6.79
C PHE A 98 24.02 -29.85 7.21
N CYS A 99 24.37 -31.12 6.89
CA CYS A 99 23.73 -32.29 7.45
C CYS A 99 24.78 -33.30 7.95
N SER A 100 24.37 -34.19 8.83
CA SER A 100 25.16 -35.27 9.32
C SER A 100 24.29 -36.51 9.58
N GLU A 101 24.85 -37.69 9.30
CA GLU A 101 24.26 -38.97 9.70
C GLU A 101 24.67 -39.39 11.13
N GLN A 102 25.67 -38.71 11.68
CA GLN A 102 26.18 -38.98 13.03
C GLN A 102 25.26 -38.27 14.06
N GLU A 103 24.75 -39.05 15.02
CA GLU A 103 23.87 -38.50 16.06
C GLU A 103 24.64 -37.61 17.07
N ASP A 104 25.92 -37.82 17.25
CA ASP A 104 26.80 -37.11 18.16
C ASP A 104 27.72 -36.06 17.50
N ALA A 105 27.42 -35.68 16.24
CA ALA A 105 28.17 -34.64 15.55
C ALA A 105 28.23 -33.35 16.38
N VAL A 106 29.44 -32.86 16.63
CA VAL A 106 29.69 -31.70 17.50
C VAL A 106 29.27 -30.42 16.78
N ALA A 107 28.64 -29.47 17.49
CA ALA A 107 28.30 -28.17 16.96
C ALA A 107 29.58 -27.43 16.50
N ILE A 108 29.52 -26.79 15.32
CA ILE A 108 30.66 -26.10 14.71
C ILE A 108 31.06 -24.87 15.54
N GLU A 109 30.08 -24.12 16.04
CA GLU A 109 30.29 -22.96 16.90
C GLU A 109 29.78 -23.21 18.31
N THR A 110 30.70 -23.25 19.26
CA THR A 110 30.44 -23.53 20.69
C THR A 110 30.44 -22.26 21.55
N ASP A 111 31.09 -21.17 21.11
CA ASP A 111 31.08 -19.89 21.82
C ASP A 111 29.75 -19.19 21.66
N GLN A 112 28.94 -19.19 22.70
CA GLN A 112 27.59 -18.60 22.72
C GLN A 112 27.62 -17.10 22.46
N LYS A 113 28.65 -16.38 22.89
CA LYS A 113 28.78 -14.92 22.65
C LYS A 113 29.07 -14.64 21.19
N GLN A 114 29.93 -15.44 20.56
CA GLN A 114 30.24 -15.34 19.16
C GLN A 114 29.03 -15.71 18.30
N LYS A 115 28.33 -16.78 18.64
CA LYS A 115 27.10 -17.23 17.99
C LYS A 115 26.02 -16.13 17.98
N LEU A 116 25.74 -15.49 19.13
CA LEU A 116 24.80 -14.38 19.21
C LEU A 116 25.20 -13.19 18.34
N LYS A 117 26.51 -12.84 18.35
CA LYS A 117 27.05 -11.74 17.51
C LYS A 117 26.87 -12.02 16.01
N MET A 118 27.09 -13.25 15.60
CA MET A 118 26.92 -13.66 14.19
C MET A 118 25.47 -13.64 13.76
N ILE A 119 24.56 -14.19 14.60
CA ILE A 119 23.11 -14.10 14.38
C ILE A 119 22.69 -12.64 14.26
N HIS A 120 23.15 -11.76 15.14
CA HIS A 120 22.85 -10.33 15.09
C HIS A 120 23.30 -9.70 13.77
N LYS A 121 24.56 -9.88 13.36
CA LYS A 121 25.11 -9.35 12.12
C LYS A 121 24.38 -9.85 10.85
N ALA A 122 23.87 -11.09 10.89
CA ALA A 122 23.15 -11.67 9.77
C ALA A 122 21.69 -11.20 9.70
N SER A 123 21.09 -10.88 10.86
CA SER A 123 19.65 -10.59 10.97
C SER A 123 19.32 -9.11 11.04
N ILE A 124 20.27 -8.23 11.41
CA ILE A 124 20.03 -6.80 11.66
C ILE A 124 19.39 -6.10 10.45
N GLY A 125 19.82 -6.43 9.24
CA GLY A 125 19.25 -5.84 8.01
C GLY A 125 17.76 -6.12 7.88
N ASN A 126 17.37 -7.38 7.97
CA ASN A 126 16.00 -7.82 7.75
C ASN A 126 15.07 -7.61 8.96
N CYS A 127 15.62 -7.58 10.17
CA CYS A 127 14.81 -7.51 11.39
C CYS A 127 14.79 -6.12 12.06
N LEU A 128 15.66 -5.20 11.64
CA LEU A 128 15.68 -3.82 12.14
C LEU A 128 15.68 -2.78 11.01
N VAL A 129 16.65 -2.85 10.07
CA VAL A 129 16.81 -1.79 9.07
C VAL A 129 15.60 -1.72 8.13
N VAL A 130 15.20 -2.83 7.54
CA VAL A 130 14.04 -2.87 6.62
C VAL A 130 12.74 -2.48 7.35
N PRO A 131 12.39 -3.08 8.51
CA PRO A 131 11.23 -2.65 9.28
C PRO A 131 11.23 -1.17 9.65
N LEU A 132 12.36 -0.60 10.07
CA LEU A 132 12.45 0.82 10.42
C LEU A 132 12.22 1.73 9.21
N ILE A 133 12.70 1.36 8.02
CA ILE A 133 12.42 2.10 6.78
C ILE A 133 10.92 2.04 6.44
N LEU A 134 10.30 0.86 6.56
CA LEU A 134 8.86 0.72 6.33
C LEU A 134 8.03 1.49 7.36
N MET A 135 8.42 1.49 8.63
CA MET A 135 7.79 2.30 9.67
C MET A 135 7.88 3.80 9.39
N LEU A 136 8.96 4.29 8.78
CA LEU A 136 9.07 5.69 8.35
C LEU A 136 8.00 6.02 7.31
N ASN A 137 7.72 5.15 6.36
CA ASN A 137 6.62 5.35 5.39
C ASN A 137 5.25 5.38 6.08
N VAL A 138 5.04 4.54 7.11
CA VAL A 138 3.82 4.58 7.93
C VAL A 138 3.67 5.93 8.64
N LEU A 139 4.76 6.48 9.20
CA LEU A 139 4.76 7.80 9.84
C LEU A 139 4.43 8.93 8.86
N LEU A 140 5.01 8.89 7.66
CA LEU A 140 4.72 9.86 6.60
C LEU A 140 3.26 9.76 6.13
N GLY A 141 2.74 8.55 5.93
CA GLY A 141 1.32 8.31 5.62
C GLY A 141 0.39 8.82 6.72
N THR A 142 0.77 8.61 7.99
CA THR A 142 0.02 9.12 9.15
C THR A 142 -0.01 10.65 9.16
N ALA A 143 1.10 11.31 8.89
CA ALA A 143 1.16 12.77 8.81
C ALA A 143 0.28 13.32 7.68
N SER A 144 0.25 12.65 6.52
CA SER A 144 -0.64 13.02 5.40
C SER A 144 -2.12 12.85 5.77
N PHE A 145 -2.47 11.76 6.45
CA PHE A 145 -3.81 11.52 6.97
C PHE A 145 -4.28 12.63 7.91
N PHE A 146 -3.46 13.00 8.90
CA PHE A 146 -3.82 14.08 9.82
C PHE A 146 -3.91 15.44 9.14
N ARG A 147 -3.10 15.69 8.11
CA ARG A 147 -3.20 16.92 7.32
C ARG A 147 -4.53 16.98 6.56
N GLU A 148 -4.95 15.89 5.93
CA GLU A 148 -6.24 15.80 5.24
C GLU A 148 -7.40 15.96 6.22
N LEU A 149 -7.33 15.30 7.40
CA LEU A 149 -8.34 15.42 8.45
C LEU A 149 -8.46 16.85 9.02
N SER A 150 -7.42 17.66 8.89
CA SER A 150 -7.35 19.05 9.39
C SER A 150 -7.58 20.07 8.28
N SER A 151 -7.97 19.66 7.07
CA SER A 151 -8.11 20.55 5.91
C SER A 151 -9.34 21.46 5.98
N GLY A 152 -10.33 21.10 6.80
CA GLY A 152 -11.55 21.90 6.99
C GLY A 152 -12.42 21.37 8.13
N PRO A 153 -13.44 22.13 8.55
CA PRO A 153 -14.30 21.75 9.66
C PRO A 153 -15.13 20.48 9.40
N ASN A 154 -15.42 20.18 8.14
CA ASN A 154 -16.16 18.98 7.71
C ASN A 154 -15.26 17.85 7.18
N ALA A 155 -13.94 18.05 7.15
CA ALA A 155 -12.99 17.12 6.58
C ALA A 155 -13.13 15.67 7.10
N TRP A 156 -13.50 15.48 8.36
CA TRP A 156 -13.69 14.16 8.95
C TRP A 156 -15.00 13.47 8.49
N ILE A 157 -16.01 14.23 8.05
CA ILE A 157 -17.28 13.72 7.48
C ILE A 157 -17.08 13.37 6.02
N GLU A 158 -16.42 14.25 5.28
CA GLU A 158 -16.15 14.17 3.85
C GLU A 158 -14.90 13.34 3.52
N PHE A 159 -14.36 12.63 4.52
CA PHE A 159 -13.13 11.89 4.36
C PHE A 159 -13.29 10.76 3.35
N SER A 160 -12.43 10.72 2.32
CA SER A 160 -12.49 9.73 1.27
C SER A 160 -12.34 8.31 1.83
N LEU A 161 -13.21 7.38 1.43
CA LEU A 161 -13.09 5.95 1.78
C LEU A 161 -11.76 5.35 1.33
N ILE A 162 -11.19 5.86 0.24
CA ILE A 162 -9.86 5.44 -0.26
C ILE A 162 -8.78 5.84 0.75
N SER A 163 -8.81 7.08 1.21
CA SER A 163 -7.85 7.60 2.19
C SER A 163 -7.92 6.80 3.49
N VAL A 164 -9.14 6.52 3.99
CA VAL A 164 -9.35 5.68 5.19
C VAL A 164 -8.75 4.30 4.99
N GLY A 165 -9.06 3.65 3.87
CA GLY A 165 -8.60 2.31 3.59
C GLY A 165 -7.09 2.22 3.42
N THR A 166 -6.51 3.18 2.72
CA THR A 166 -5.06 3.29 2.55
C THR A 166 -4.36 3.47 3.90
N TYR A 167 -4.90 4.35 4.75
CA TYR A 167 -4.36 4.57 6.08
C TYR A 167 -4.44 3.33 6.98
N LEU A 168 -5.58 2.62 6.98
CA LEU A 168 -5.72 1.37 7.72
C LEU A 168 -4.73 0.31 7.24
N MET A 169 -4.45 0.23 5.94
CA MET A 169 -3.42 -0.64 5.39
C MET A 169 -2.02 -0.24 5.88
N PHE A 170 -1.67 1.05 5.89
CA PHE A 170 -0.41 1.53 6.46
C PHE A 170 -0.27 1.19 7.94
N LEU A 171 -1.32 1.39 8.74
CA LEU A 171 -1.33 1.03 10.16
C LEU A 171 -1.08 -0.46 10.36
N MET A 172 -1.73 -1.31 9.58
CA MET A 172 -1.56 -2.76 9.66
C MET A 172 -0.14 -3.18 9.32
N VAL A 173 0.45 -2.65 8.24
CA VAL A 173 1.87 -2.87 7.91
C VAL A 173 2.75 -2.40 9.07
N GLY A 174 2.50 -1.20 9.61
CA GLY A 174 3.25 -0.67 10.76
C GLY A 174 3.19 -1.57 12.00
N ILE A 175 2.04 -2.15 12.31
CA ILE A 175 1.88 -3.09 13.43
C ILE A 175 2.70 -4.36 13.19
N ILE A 176 2.67 -4.91 11.97
CA ILE A 176 3.45 -6.10 11.61
C ILE A 176 4.95 -5.81 11.78
N GLU A 177 5.44 -4.70 11.24
CA GLU A 177 6.84 -4.31 11.33
C GLU A 177 7.27 -4.04 12.78
N LEU A 178 6.42 -3.38 13.57
CA LEU A 178 6.66 -3.18 15.00
C LEU A 178 6.79 -4.51 15.75
N CYS A 179 5.93 -5.48 15.44
CA CYS A 179 6.01 -6.83 16.02
C CYS A 179 7.30 -7.55 15.64
N ILE A 180 7.78 -7.41 14.39
CA ILE A 180 9.05 -7.98 13.94
C ILE A 180 10.22 -7.36 14.71
N VAL A 181 10.27 -6.04 14.81
CA VAL A 181 11.31 -5.32 15.57
C VAL A 181 11.27 -5.70 17.03
N ALA A 182 10.11 -5.65 17.68
CA ALA A 182 9.95 -5.97 19.09
C ALA A 182 10.33 -7.44 19.39
N GLY A 183 9.93 -8.38 18.53
CA GLY A 183 10.28 -9.78 18.62
C GLY A 183 11.79 -9.99 18.56
N TYR A 184 12.45 -9.37 17.59
CA TYR A 184 13.89 -9.48 17.42
C TYR A 184 14.68 -8.79 18.54
N VAL A 185 14.30 -7.58 18.95
CA VAL A 185 14.93 -6.86 20.06
C VAL A 185 14.82 -7.66 21.36
N THR A 186 13.63 -8.20 21.64
CA THR A 186 13.39 -9.05 22.81
C THR A 186 14.27 -10.29 22.77
N PHE A 187 14.35 -10.99 21.63
CA PHE A 187 15.26 -12.12 21.42
C PHE A 187 16.71 -11.74 21.72
N TYR A 188 17.19 -10.66 21.14
CA TYR A 188 18.58 -10.23 21.30
C TYR A 188 18.91 -9.84 22.74
N LEU A 189 18.09 -8.99 23.38
CA LEU A 189 18.31 -8.52 24.75
C LEU A 189 18.24 -9.67 25.75
N LYS A 190 17.25 -10.56 25.63
CA LYS A 190 17.10 -11.73 26.49
C LYS A 190 18.34 -12.65 26.41
N ASN A 191 18.82 -12.94 25.20
CA ASN A 191 19.97 -13.78 25.00
C ASN A 191 21.29 -13.10 25.44
N ARG A 192 21.40 -11.79 25.28
CA ARG A 192 22.54 -11.02 25.83
C ARG A 192 22.63 -11.11 27.35
N VAL A 193 21.49 -11.06 28.05
CA VAL A 193 21.44 -11.23 29.52
C VAL A 193 21.81 -12.66 29.91
N ARG A 194 21.27 -13.68 29.22
CA ARG A 194 21.57 -15.10 29.47
C ARG A 194 23.08 -15.39 29.37
N ILE A 195 23.72 -14.91 28.30
CA ILE A 195 25.17 -15.08 28.11
C ILE A 195 25.96 -14.40 29.22
N LYS A 196 25.55 -13.22 29.71
CA LYS A 196 26.20 -12.58 30.87
C LYS A 196 26.15 -13.44 32.13
N HIS A 197 25.12 -14.28 32.27
CA HIS A 197 24.98 -15.22 33.38
C HIS A 197 25.55 -16.64 33.09
N GLY A 198 26.35 -16.78 32.02
CA GLY A 198 26.96 -18.05 31.63
C GLY A 198 25.99 -19.09 31.08
N GLN A 199 24.78 -18.67 30.68
CA GLN A 199 23.77 -19.55 30.11
C GLN A 199 23.85 -19.58 28.59
N GLU A 200 23.39 -20.69 28.00
CA GLU A 200 23.29 -20.83 26.55
C GLU A 200 22.18 -19.93 25.92
N ILE A 201 22.35 -19.64 24.65
CA ILE A 201 21.34 -18.93 23.85
C ILE A 201 20.04 -19.74 23.83
N GLN A 202 18.93 -19.07 24.14
CA GLN A 202 17.62 -19.66 24.01
C GLN A 202 17.06 -19.37 22.61
N LEU A 203 17.00 -20.38 21.77
CA LEU A 203 16.38 -20.35 20.44
C LEU A 203 14.96 -20.90 20.55
N SER A 204 14.07 -20.42 19.66
CA SER A 204 12.67 -20.88 19.62
C SER A 204 12.58 -22.28 19.01
N SER A 205 11.63 -23.08 19.51
CA SER A 205 11.26 -24.35 18.89
C SER A 205 10.49 -24.13 17.59
N LEU A 206 10.47 -25.12 16.72
CA LEU A 206 9.73 -25.11 15.45
C LEU A 206 8.24 -24.77 15.66
N ALA A 207 7.58 -25.38 16.65
CA ALA A 207 6.17 -25.16 16.95
C ALA A 207 5.87 -23.69 17.26
N LYS A 208 6.72 -23.02 18.05
CA LYS A 208 6.57 -21.60 18.36
C LYS A 208 6.80 -20.71 17.15
N ALA A 209 7.86 -20.98 16.39
CA ALA A 209 8.17 -20.23 15.16
C ALA A 209 7.03 -20.36 14.13
N GLN A 210 6.47 -21.55 13.94
CA GLN A 210 5.32 -21.78 13.07
C GLN A 210 4.05 -21.05 13.53
N SER A 211 3.80 -20.98 14.85
CA SER A 211 2.64 -20.25 15.38
C SER A 211 2.74 -18.76 15.09
N ILE A 212 3.89 -18.15 15.34
CA ILE A 212 4.14 -16.73 15.01
C ILE A 212 3.99 -16.49 13.51
N GLN A 213 4.57 -17.36 12.68
CA GLN A 213 4.47 -17.28 11.24
C GLN A 213 3.01 -17.33 10.74
N LYS A 214 2.19 -18.23 11.29
CA LYS A 214 0.76 -18.30 10.92
C LYS A 214 0.04 -17.00 11.21
N ILE A 215 0.34 -16.35 12.34
CA ILE A 215 -0.24 -15.05 12.70
C ILE A 215 0.15 -13.99 11.66
N TYR A 216 1.43 -13.87 11.29
CA TYR A 216 1.88 -12.90 10.28
C TYR A 216 1.24 -13.13 8.91
N ILE A 217 1.19 -14.38 8.44
CA ILE A 217 0.55 -14.73 7.18
C ILE A 217 -0.95 -14.39 7.22
N SER A 218 -1.63 -14.69 8.31
CA SER A 218 -3.06 -14.37 8.46
C SER A 218 -3.31 -12.87 8.43
N LEU A 219 -2.49 -12.06 9.10
CA LEU A 219 -2.58 -10.60 9.06
C LEU A 219 -2.34 -10.05 7.65
N LEU A 220 -1.33 -10.56 6.94
CA LEU A 220 -1.07 -10.17 5.55
C LEU A 220 -2.23 -10.52 4.62
N LEU A 221 -2.82 -11.72 4.77
CA LEU A 221 -3.97 -12.14 3.95
C LEU A 221 -5.22 -11.31 4.23
N ILE A 222 -5.48 -10.99 5.50
CA ILE A 222 -6.59 -10.12 5.89
C ILE A 222 -6.40 -8.73 5.28
N GLY A 223 -5.19 -8.17 5.33
CA GLY A 223 -4.89 -6.89 4.73
C GLY A 223 -5.03 -6.87 3.22
N LEU A 224 -4.54 -7.90 2.57
CA LEU A 224 -4.69 -8.04 1.12
C LEU A 224 -6.18 -8.14 0.72
N LEU A 225 -6.95 -8.94 1.44
CA LEU A 225 -8.39 -9.08 1.20
C LEU A 225 -9.11 -7.74 1.41
N PHE A 226 -8.79 -7.03 2.50
CA PHE A 226 -9.33 -5.71 2.77
C PHE A 226 -8.99 -4.71 1.66
N PHE A 227 -7.74 -4.68 1.20
CA PHE A 227 -7.30 -3.83 0.07
C PHE A 227 -8.07 -4.14 -1.22
N ILE A 228 -8.25 -5.43 -1.55
CA ILE A 228 -9.04 -5.86 -2.72
C ILE A 228 -10.49 -5.38 -2.60
N ILE A 229 -11.12 -5.53 -1.42
CA ILE A 229 -12.49 -5.05 -1.19
C ILE A 229 -12.59 -3.54 -1.43
N LEU A 230 -11.62 -2.76 -0.91
CA LEU A 230 -11.60 -1.31 -1.11
C LEU A 230 -11.50 -0.94 -2.60
N LEU A 231 -10.61 -1.59 -3.36
CA LEU A 231 -10.49 -1.35 -4.80
C LEU A 231 -11.82 -1.56 -5.53
N PHE A 232 -12.58 -2.60 -5.17
CA PHE A 232 -13.90 -2.87 -5.77
C PHE A 232 -14.99 -1.91 -5.28
N MET A 233 -14.88 -1.36 -4.06
CA MET A 233 -15.84 -0.36 -3.55
C MET A 233 -15.77 0.98 -4.28
N ILE A 234 -14.61 1.34 -4.83
CA ILE A 234 -14.41 2.60 -5.56
C ILE A 234 -15.10 2.54 -6.93
N ASN A 235 -14.66 1.65 -7.75
CA ASN A 235 -15.23 1.33 -9.07
C ASN A 235 -14.62 -0.01 -9.51
N MET A 236 -15.47 -0.97 -9.89
CA MET A 236 -15.03 -2.32 -10.27
C MET A 236 -14.04 -2.30 -11.45
N THR A 237 -14.28 -1.44 -12.43
CA THR A 237 -13.42 -1.31 -13.62
C THR A 237 -12.04 -0.78 -13.25
N TRP A 238 -11.98 0.32 -12.49
CA TRP A 238 -10.72 0.91 -12.04
C TRP A 238 -9.99 0.01 -11.05
N GLY A 239 -10.70 -0.68 -10.16
CA GLY A 239 -10.12 -1.67 -9.27
C GLY A 239 -9.40 -2.78 -10.01
N LEU A 240 -9.98 -3.31 -11.08
CA LEU A 240 -9.36 -4.33 -11.95
C LEU A 240 -8.13 -3.78 -12.70
N VAL A 241 -8.20 -2.54 -13.20
CA VAL A 241 -7.07 -1.89 -13.89
C VAL A 241 -5.88 -1.72 -12.94
N ILE A 242 -6.11 -1.19 -11.73
CA ILE A 242 -5.07 -0.99 -10.71
C ILE A 242 -4.44 -2.34 -10.33
N LEU A 243 -5.27 -3.33 -10.02
CA LEU A 243 -4.80 -4.67 -9.68
C LEU A 243 -3.96 -5.29 -10.82
N GLY A 244 -4.40 -5.12 -12.07
CA GLY A 244 -3.65 -5.57 -13.26
C GLY A 244 -2.29 -4.91 -13.39
N ILE A 245 -2.20 -3.61 -13.14
CA ILE A 245 -0.95 -2.83 -13.17
C ILE A 245 -0.02 -3.26 -12.03
N GLU A 246 -0.52 -3.48 -10.81
CA GLU A 246 0.29 -3.95 -9.68
C GLU A 246 0.88 -5.35 -9.94
N ILE A 247 0.08 -6.28 -10.50
CA ILE A 247 0.56 -7.61 -10.88
C ILE A 247 1.65 -7.51 -11.96
N LEU A 248 1.47 -6.64 -12.94
CA LEU A 248 2.45 -6.41 -14.01
C LEU A 248 3.74 -5.81 -13.45
N LEU A 249 3.66 -4.81 -12.58
CA LEU A 249 4.79 -4.20 -11.89
C LEU A 249 5.57 -5.23 -11.06
N PHE A 250 4.86 -6.01 -10.26
CA PHE A 250 5.47 -7.09 -9.49
C PHE A 250 6.18 -8.09 -10.40
N GLY A 251 5.56 -8.48 -11.52
CA GLY A 251 6.15 -9.37 -12.52
C GLY A 251 7.42 -8.79 -13.15
N VAL A 252 7.44 -7.49 -13.49
CA VAL A 252 8.62 -6.79 -14.05
C VAL A 252 9.74 -6.72 -13.02
N ILE A 253 9.47 -6.29 -11.79
CA ILE A 253 10.47 -6.20 -10.70
C ILE A 253 11.04 -7.58 -10.40
N TRP A 254 10.19 -8.60 -10.31
CA TRP A 254 10.61 -9.98 -10.11
C TRP A 254 11.46 -10.51 -11.27
N GLY A 255 11.06 -10.23 -12.53
CA GLY A 255 11.79 -10.59 -13.73
C GLY A 255 13.18 -9.96 -13.79
N ILE A 256 13.30 -8.66 -13.52
CA ILE A 256 14.57 -7.93 -13.45
C ILE A 256 15.48 -8.54 -12.36
N SER A 257 14.93 -8.81 -11.18
CA SER A 257 15.66 -9.43 -10.08
C SER A 257 16.14 -10.83 -10.44
N PHE A 258 15.31 -11.63 -11.11
CA PHE A 258 15.64 -12.97 -11.58
C PHE A 258 16.77 -12.98 -12.62
N VAL A 259 16.70 -12.09 -13.64
CA VAL A 259 17.75 -11.96 -14.66
C VAL A 259 19.06 -11.45 -14.04
N GLY A 260 18.95 -10.49 -13.11
CA GLY A 260 20.12 -9.99 -12.36
C GLY A 260 20.85 -11.12 -11.61
N GLN A 261 20.12 -11.98 -10.91
CA GLN A 261 20.69 -13.09 -10.16
C GLN A 261 21.27 -14.20 -11.07
N LYS A 262 20.62 -14.51 -12.20
CA LYS A 262 21.08 -15.56 -13.12
C LYS A 262 22.46 -15.27 -13.72
N ASN A 263 22.77 -14.02 -13.99
CA ASN A 263 24.05 -13.61 -14.59
C ASN A 263 25.16 -13.30 -13.56
N ALA A 264 24.86 -13.34 -12.26
CA ALA A 264 25.82 -13.00 -11.20
C ALA A 264 26.91 -14.04 -10.98
N ARG A 265 26.74 -15.28 -11.43
CA ARG A 265 27.53 -16.45 -11.02
C ARG A 265 29.01 -16.46 -11.38
N ASN A 266 29.50 -15.55 -12.24
CA ASN A 266 30.88 -15.61 -12.80
C ASN A 266 31.74 -14.37 -12.51
N HIS A 267 31.29 -13.45 -11.62
CA HIS A 267 31.98 -12.17 -11.40
C HIS A 267 32.35 -11.96 -9.92
N SER A 268 33.23 -11.01 -9.66
CA SER A 268 33.67 -10.69 -8.29
C SER A 268 32.51 -10.15 -7.43
N ARG A 269 32.63 -10.30 -6.11
CA ARG A 269 31.67 -9.77 -5.11
C ARG A 269 31.32 -8.30 -5.33
N ARG A 270 32.33 -7.44 -5.61
CA ARG A 270 32.10 -6.01 -5.88
C ARG A 270 31.25 -5.78 -7.11
N TYR A 271 31.52 -6.50 -8.19
CA TYR A 271 30.74 -6.42 -9.42
C TYR A 271 29.29 -6.86 -9.18
N ASN A 272 29.06 -7.97 -8.51
CA ASN A 272 27.73 -8.47 -8.20
C ASN A 272 26.93 -7.51 -7.31
N MET A 273 27.59 -6.89 -6.32
CA MET A 273 27.00 -5.88 -5.46
C MET A 273 26.59 -4.63 -6.27
N GLY A 274 27.50 -4.11 -7.08
CA GLY A 274 27.22 -2.94 -7.94
C GLY A 274 26.09 -3.22 -8.94
N LYS A 275 26.10 -4.40 -9.55
CA LYS A 275 25.06 -4.84 -10.50
C LYS A 275 23.70 -4.96 -9.80
N THR A 276 23.64 -5.59 -8.64
CA THR A 276 22.37 -5.72 -7.88
C THR A 276 21.84 -4.34 -7.49
N PHE A 277 22.72 -3.43 -7.03
CA PHE A 277 22.36 -2.05 -6.71
C PHE A 277 21.79 -1.32 -7.94
N LEU A 278 22.45 -1.43 -9.10
CA LEU A 278 21.99 -0.82 -10.35
C LEU A 278 20.62 -1.37 -10.76
N PHE A 279 20.42 -2.70 -10.71
CA PHE A 279 19.12 -3.30 -11.03
C PHE A 279 18.03 -2.92 -10.04
N THR A 280 18.37 -2.76 -8.77
CA THR A 280 17.41 -2.28 -7.75
C THR A 280 16.97 -0.85 -8.03
N ILE A 281 17.92 0.05 -8.35
CA ILE A 281 17.60 1.44 -8.73
C ILE A 281 16.74 1.46 -9.99
N LEU A 282 17.10 0.67 -11.02
CA LEU A 282 16.33 0.59 -12.26
C LEU A 282 14.90 0.09 -12.01
N ALA A 283 14.74 -0.94 -11.18
CA ALA A 283 13.42 -1.47 -10.80
C ALA A 283 12.59 -0.43 -10.04
N LEU A 284 13.20 0.31 -9.11
CA LEU A 284 12.55 1.41 -8.39
C LEU A 284 12.16 2.56 -9.32
N ALA A 285 13.04 2.93 -10.26
CA ALA A 285 12.75 3.96 -11.25
C ALA A 285 11.58 3.57 -12.17
N ILE A 286 11.57 2.33 -12.67
CA ILE A 286 10.47 1.79 -13.46
C ILE A 286 9.18 1.77 -12.62
N GLY A 287 9.25 1.30 -11.38
CA GLY A 287 8.11 1.31 -10.45
C GLY A 287 7.55 2.71 -10.25
N TYR A 288 8.43 3.70 -10.04
CA TYR A 288 8.01 5.11 -9.88
C TYR A 288 7.36 5.68 -11.15
N VAL A 289 7.94 5.44 -12.34
CA VAL A 289 7.37 5.89 -13.63
C VAL A 289 6.00 5.24 -13.87
N CYS A 290 5.85 3.95 -13.57
CA CYS A 290 4.57 3.27 -13.70
C CYS A 290 3.53 3.81 -12.70
N MET A 291 3.91 4.05 -11.44
CA MET A 291 3.02 4.67 -10.44
C MET A 291 2.61 6.09 -10.84
N ALA A 292 3.54 6.90 -11.37
CA ALA A 292 3.23 8.22 -11.89
C ALA A 292 2.28 8.13 -13.10
N GLY A 293 2.50 7.17 -14.00
CA GLY A 293 1.60 6.88 -15.13
C GLY A 293 0.20 6.48 -14.70
N VAL A 294 0.09 5.62 -13.67
CA VAL A 294 -1.20 5.25 -13.06
C VAL A 294 -1.88 6.47 -12.44
N GLY A 295 -1.13 7.25 -11.67
CA GLY A 295 -1.64 8.49 -11.08
C GLY A 295 -2.15 9.45 -12.14
N MET A 296 -1.42 9.60 -13.25
CA MET A 296 -1.85 10.44 -14.38
C MET A 296 -3.11 9.90 -15.07
N VAL A 297 -3.19 8.58 -15.30
CA VAL A 297 -4.40 7.93 -15.86
C VAL A 297 -5.58 8.06 -14.89
N MET A 298 -5.36 7.96 -13.58
CA MET A 298 -6.41 8.20 -12.58
C MET A 298 -6.86 9.67 -12.57
N ILE A 299 -5.93 10.61 -12.58
CA ILE A 299 -6.26 12.05 -12.66
C ILE A 299 -7.03 12.33 -13.94
N LEU A 300 -6.60 11.82 -15.08
CA LEU A 300 -7.30 11.96 -16.35
C LEU A 300 -8.64 11.21 -16.34
N GLY A 301 -8.77 10.11 -15.63
CA GLY A 301 -10.01 9.34 -15.50
C GLY A 301 -10.99 9.98 -14.52
N VAL A 302 -10.50 10.68 -13.49
CA VAL A 302 -11.32 11.49 -12.58
C VAL A 302 -11.77 12.78 -13.27
N LEU A 303 -10.88 13.39 -14.07
CA LEU A 303 -11.22 14.54 -14.92
C LEU A 303 -12.14 14.15 -16.10
N ARG A 304 -12.08 12.88 -16.53
CA ARG A 304 -13.08 12.27 -17.41
C ARG A 304 -14.01 11.46 -16.52
N GLY A 305 -15.09 12.01 -16.04
CA GLY A 305 -16.19 11.21 -15.48
C GLY A 305 -16.50 10.01 -16.40
N ASP A 306 -17.11 8.97 -15.92
CA ASP A 306 -17.36 7.71 -16.68
C ASP A 306 -18.06 7.94 -18.05
N ASN A 307 -18.56 9.18 -18.32
CA ASN A 307 -19.19 9.65 -19.55
C ASN A 307 -18.69 11.04 -20.00
N SER A 308 -17.64 11.63 -19.41
CA SER A 308 -17.23 12.99 -19.77
C SER A 308 -16.64 13.05 -21.17
N LYS A 309 -17.28 13.83 -22.01
CA LYS A 309 -16.72 14.25 -23.30
C LYS A 309 -15.83 15.46 -23.04
N VAL A 310 -14.52 15.26 -22.95
CA VAL A 310 -13.58 16.38 -22.85
C VAL A 310 -13.22 16.84 -24.25
N VAL A 311 -13.50 18.09 -24.53
CA VAL A 311 -13.08 18.80 -25.77
C VAL A 311 -11.83 19.60 -25.43
N THR A 312 -10.84 19.53 -26.29
CA THR A 312 -9.61 20.34 -26.16
C THR A 312 -9.73 21.57 -27.06
N TYR A 313 -9.40 22.70 -26.48
CA TYR A 313 -9.25 23.96 -27.20
C TYR A 313 -7.82 24.46 -26.99
N THR A 314 -7.20 24.95 -28.05
CA THR A 314 -5.88 25.59 -27.97
C THR A 314 -6.04 27.05 -28.35
N ASP A 315 -5.71 27.96 -27.43
CA ASP A 315 -5.81 29.40 -27.64
C ASP A 315 -4.68 29.94 -28.55
N ALA A 316 -4.69 31.26 -28.76
CA ALA A 316 -3.69 31.92 -29.58
C ALA A 316 -2.27 31.93 -28.97
N GLU A 317 -2.13 31.66 -27.69
CA GLU A 317 -0.88 31.56 -26.93
C GLU A 317 -0.34 30.11 -26.86
N GLU A 318 -0.94 29.18 -27.63
CA GLU A 318 -0.62 27.73 -27.64
C GLU A 318 -0.91 27.02 -26.31
N VAL A 319 -1.72 27.59 -25.41
CA VAL A 319 -2.19 26.93 -24.20
C VAL A 319 -3.39 26.02 -24.56
N THR A 320 -3.34 24.77 -24.11
CA THR A 320 -4.42 23.81 -24.33
C THR A 320 -5.34 23.74 -23.13
N TRP A 321 -6.58 24.12 -23.34
CA TRP A 321 -7.66 24.05 -22.35
C TRP A 321 -8.44 22.76 -22.51
N TYR A 322 -8.90 22.19 -21.40
CA TYR A 322 -9.71 20.97 -21.37
C TYR A 322 -11.09 21.33 -20.83
N ILE A 323 -12.11 21.25 -21.69
CA ILE A 323 -13.48 21.61 -21.38
C ILE A 323 -14.31 20.34 -21.28
N SER A 324 -14.98 20.12 -20.17
CA SER A 324 -15.86 18.96 -19.97
C SER A 324 -17.22 19.21 -20.62
N GLN A 325 -17.79 18.17 -21.25
CA GLN A 325 -19.12 18.17 -21.82
C GLN A 325 -19.90 16.97 -21.34
N ASP A 326 -20.09 16.90 -20.02
CA ASP A 326 -20.87 15.82 -19.41
C ASP A 326 -22.36 16.03 -19.65
N GLU A 327 -23.10 14.92 -19.74
CA GLU A 327 -24.56 14.99 -19.74
C GLU A 327 -25.01 15.27 -18.30
N ILE A 328 -25.54 16.49 -18.09
CA ILE A 328 -26.06 16.92 -16.80
C ILE A 328 -27.59 17.01 -16.84
N PRO A 329 -28.29 16.70 -15.74
CA PRO A 329 -29.75 16.61 -15.76
C PRO A 329 -30.46 17.97 -15.78
N TYR A 330 -29.78 19.06 -15.45
CA TYR A 330 -30.33 20.41 -15.39
C TYR A 330 -29.27 21.42 -15.86
N THR A 331 -29.61 22.27 -16.80
CA THR A 331 -28.65 23.06 -17.56
C THR A 331 -28.97 24.58 -17.50
N LEU A 332 -28.08 25.39 -18.02
CA LEU A 332 -28.28 26.83 -18.13
C LEU A 332 -29.56 27.18 -18.92
N GLU A 333 -29.93 26.40 -19.93
CA GLU A 333 -31.15 26.59 -20.72
C GLU A 333 -32.41 26.35 -19.86
N ASP A 334 -32.36 25.43 -18.89
CA ASP A 334 -33.51 25.14 -18.02
C ASP A 334 -33.83 26.31 -17.08
N ILE A 335 -32.86 27.16 -16.80
CA ILE A 335 -33.09 28.43 -16.06
C ILE A 335 -33.42 29.61 -16.97
N GLY A 336 -33.55 29.36 -18.28
CA GLY A 336 -33.94 30.39 -19.26
C GLY A 336 -32.77 31.19 -19.81
N VAL A 337 -31.53 30.78 -19.60
CA VAL A 337 -30.36 31.39 -20.21
C VAL A 337 -30.28 30.93 -21.67
N VAL A 338 -30.22 31.88 -22.59
CA VAL A 338 -29.93 31.58 -24.00
C VAL A 338 -28.41 31.54 -24.18
N VAL A 339 -27.88 30.32 -24.23
CA VAL A 339 -26.42 30.11 -24.42
C VAL A 339 -26.06 30.48 -25.86
N PRO A 340 -25.14 31.43 -26.11
CA PRO A 340 -24.71 31.79 -27.44
C PRO A 340 -24.00 30.63 -28.16
N GLU A 341 -24.13 30.57 -29.50
CA GLU A 341 -23.39 29.57 -30.31
C GLU A 341 -21.86 29.80 -30.31
N ARG A 342 -21.42 31.00 -29.97
CA ARG A 342 -20.01 31.37 -29.89
C ARG A 342 -19.60 31.38 -28.43
N GLY A 343 -18.45 30.77 -28.13
CA GLY A 343 -17.91 30.65 -26.76
C GLY A 343 -17.71 29.20 -26.33
N TYR A 344 -17.47 29.00 -25.05
CA TYR A 344 -17.12 27.71 -24.49
C TYR A 344 -18.11 27.36 -23.40
N ARG A 345 -18.56 26.12 -23.40
CA ARG A 345 -19.42 25.56 -22.36
C ARG A 345 -18.70 24.46 -21.66
N ASP A 346 -18.58 24.56 -20.33
CA ASP A 346 -18.05 23.52 -19.45
C ASP A 346 -19.19 22.96 -18.60
N SER A 347 -19.52 21.70 -18.83
CA SER A 347 -20.50 20.97 -18.03
C SER A 347 -19.86 19.73 -17.42
N SER A 348 -19.94 19.61 -16.12
CA SER A 348 -19.32 18.50 -15.37
C SER A 348 -20.27 17.88 -14.36
N ALA A 349 -20.10 16.57 -14.18
CA ALA A 349 -20.82 15.79 -13.19
C ALA A 349 -19.82 15.00 -12.33
N TYR A 350 -20.02 14.99 -11.01
CA TYR A 350 -19.22 14.19 -10.12
C TYR A 350 -20.06 13.42 -9.13
N LYS A 351 -19.53 12.29 -8.67
CA LYS A 351 -20.15 11.46 -7.65
C LYS A 351 -19.07 10.95 -6.69
N ASP A 352 -19.12 11.42 -5.45
CA ASP A 352 -18.17 11.07 -4.42
C ASP A 352 -18.81 10.23 -3.32
N ARG A 353 -18.09 9.18 -2.91
CA ARG A 353 -18.41 8.39 -1.73
C ARG A 353 -17.40 8.66 -0.64
N MET A 354 -17.88 9.24 0.43
CA MET A 354 -17.10 9.64 1.58
C MET A 354 -17.40 8.73 2.78
N LEU A 355 -16.71 8.94 3.90
CA LEU A 355 -16.84 8.08 5.08
C LEU A 355 -18.25 8.12 5.69
N LEU A 356 -18.83 9.29 5.83
CA LEU A 356 -20.12 9.50 6.51
C LEU A 356 -21.19 10.16 5.64
N CYS A 357 -20.86 10.47 4.39
CA CYS A 357 -21.80 11.01 3.42
C CYS A 357 -21.46 10.57 1.99
N SER A 358 -22.33 10.91 1.07
CA SER A 358 -22.04 10.88 -0.37
C SER A 358 -22.50 12.16 -1.00
N ALA A 359 -21.81 12.61 -2.05
CA ALA A 359 -22.16 13.79 -2.81
C ALA A 359 -22.35 13.43 -4.28
N VAL A 360 -23.34 14.04 -4.90
CA VAL A 360 -23.55 14.05 -6.35
C VAL A 360 -23.72 15.51 -6.75
N GLY A 361 -22.79 16.01 -7.53
CA GLY A 361 -22.79 17.41 -7.93
C GLY A 361 -22.69 17.57 -9.42
N TYR A 362 -23.19 18.69 -9.89
CA TYR A 362 -23.24 19.07 -11.28
C TYR A 362 -22.88 20.55 -11.40
N TYR A 363 -22.17 20.88 -12.46
CA TYR A 363 -21.75 22.22 -12.79
C TYR A 363 -22.00 22.47 -14.26
N ASP A 364 -22.51 23.63 -14.61
CA ASP A 364 -22.70 24.09 -15.98
C ASP A 364 -22.35 25.56 -16.08
N SER A 365 -21.43 25.88 -16.94
CA SER A 365 -20.93 27.23 -17.14
C SER A 365 -20.72 27.57 -18.61
N TYR A 366 -20.90 28.83 -18.94
CA TYR A 366 -20.63 29.39 -20.24
C TYR A 366 -19.63 30.53 -20.14
N TYR A 367 -18.63 30.50 -21.01
CA TYR A 367 -17.57 31.48 -21.13
C TYR A 367 -17.59 32.10 -22.54
N GLU A 368 -17.50 33.42 -22.62
CA GLU A 368 -17.33 34.11 -23.91
C GLU A 368 -15.93 33.83 -24.49
N ASP A 369 -14.95 33.77 -23.62
CA ASP A 369 -13.56 33.38 -23.89
C ASP A 369 -13.05 32.49 -22.77
N VAL A 370 -12.18 31.50 -23.06
CA VAL A 370 -11.62 30.57 -22.08
C VAL A 370 -10.75 31.24 -21.02
N GLU A 371 -10.25 32.44 -21.28
CA GLU A 371 -9.45 33.21 -20.32
C GLU A 371 -10.33 34.18 -19.48
N SER A 372 -11.62 34.28 -19.78
CA SER A 372 -12.55 35.12 -19.02
C SER A 372 -13.20 34.36 -17.87
N GLU A 373 -13.78 35.10 -16.93
CA GLU A 373 -14.69 34.51 -15.94
C GLU A 373 -15.96 33.99 -16.63
N ALA A 374 -16.64 33.03 -16.02
CA ALA A 374 -17.89 32.51 -16.53
C ALA A 374 -18.92 33.62 -16.62
N SER A 375 -19.49 33.80 -17.83
CA SER A 375 -20.57 34.77 -18.05
C SER A 375 -21.88 34.30 -17.42
N TYR A 376 -22.09 33.00 -17.37
CA TYR A 376 -23.21 32.33 -16.71
C TYR A 376 -22.70 31.03 -16.08
N GLU A 377 -23.18 30.73 -14.86
CA GLU A 377 -22.87 29.46 -14.17
C GLU A 377 -24.04 29.01 -13.30
N ILE A 378 -24.17 27.66 -13.20
CA ILE A 378 -25.00 27.02 -12.19
C ILE A 378 -24.19 25.88 -11.54
N ASN A 379 -24.36 25.75 -10.25
CA ASN A 379 -23.79 24.65 -9.47
C ASN A 379 -24.86 24.13 -8.53
N TYR A 380 -25.04 22.82 -8.53
CA TYR A 380 -25.97 22.18 -7.62
C TYR A 380 -25.45 20.82 -7.19
N THR A 381 -25.42 20.61 -5.88
CA THR A 381 -24.88 19.39 -5.27
C THR A 381 -25.86 18.83 -4.24
N LYS A 382 -26.13 17.54 -4.32
CA LYS A 382 -26.88 16.78 -3.31
C LYS A 382 -25.91 16.02 -2.41
N TYR A 383 -26.02 16.25 -1.13
CA TYR A 383 -25.35 15.46 -0.10
C TYR A 383 -26.37 14.52 0.56
N GLU A 384 -26.01 13.25 0.72
CA GLU A 384 -26.75 12.26 1.49
C GLU A 384 -25.89 11.79 2.67
N PHE A 385 -26.43 11.86 3.89
CA PHE A 385 -25.70 11.60 5.11
C PHE A 385 -26.09 10.25 5.72
N PHE A 386 -25.14 9.62 6.42
CA PHE A 386 -25.35 8.36 7.11
C PHE A 386 -26.50 8.43 8.14
N ASN A 387 -26.63 9.55 8.85
CA ASN A 387 -27.71 9.84 9.78
C ASN A 387 -27.90 11.35 10.02
N ALA A 388 -28.99 11.72 10.70
CA ALA A 388 -29.34 13.10 11.00
C ALA A 388 -28.27 13.83 11.83
N ALA A 389 -27.64 13.18 12.81
CA ALA A 389 -26.62 13.82 13.65
C ALA A 389 -25.36 14.22 12.86
N VAL A 390 -24.97 13.41 11.88
CA VAL A 390 -23.86 13.74 10.97
C VAL A 390 -24.24 14.93 10.10
N ARG A 391 -25.46 14.95 9.55
CA ARG A 391 -25.98 16.07 8.77
C ARG A 391 -25.97 17.38 9.58
N GLU A 392 -26.57 17.37 10.78
CA GLU A 392 -26.62 18.54 11.66
C GLU A 392 -25.22 19.10 11.95
N THR A 393 -24.27 18.21 12.20
CA THR A 393 -22.88 18.61 12.45
C THR A 393 -22.27 19.22 11.19
N TRP A 394 -22.49 18.60 10.02
CA TRP A 394 -21.99 19.10 8.74
C TRP A 394 -22.58 20.46 8.41
N VAL A 395 -23.91 20.63 8.49
CA VAL A 395 -24.60 21.91 8.24
C VAL A 395 -24.09 22.98 9.20
N LYS A 396 -24.02 22.71 10.50
CA LYS A 396 -23.51 23.64 11.51
C LYS A 396 -22.08 24.09 11.17
N ASN A 397 -21.21 23.20 10.80
CA ASN A 397 -19.82 23.53 10.47
C ASN A 397 -19.72 24.33 9.18
N TYR A 398 -20.53 23.95 8.18
CA TYR A 398 -20.56 24.62 6.88
C TYR A 398 -21.06 26.07 7.00
N LEU A 399 -22.14 26.27 7.79
CA LEU A 399 -22.69 27.61 8.05
C LEU A 399 -21.72 28.50 8.86
N ALA A 400 -20.79 27.93 9.61
CA ALA A 400 -19.80 28.70 10.35
C ALA A 400 -18.71 29.34 9.48
N GLU A 401 -18.68 29.06 8.17
CA GLU A 401 -17.70 29.57 7.22
C GLU A 401 -18.03 30.97 6.65
N GLY A 402 -19.21 31.53 6.94
CA GLY A 402 -19.60 32.84 6.42
C GLY A 402 -20.79 33.47 7.13
N ASP A 403 -21.34 34.49 6.53
CA ASP A 403 -22.53 35.18 7.02
C ASP A 403 -23.80 34.44 6.61
N VAL A 404 -24.61 34.05 7.60
CA VAL A 404 -25.78 33.19 7.42
C VAL A 404 -27.08 33.96 7.57
N THR A 405 -27.99 33.80 6.63
CA THR A 405 -29.39 34.25 6.72
C THR A 405 -30.32 33.06 6.63
N VAL A 406 -31.14 32.83 7.65
CA VAL A 406 -32.20 31.81 7.63
C VAL A 406 -33.35 32.29 6.75
N ARG A 407 -33.83 31.43 5.86
CA ARG A 407 -34.86 31.74 4.87
C ARG A 407 -36.03 30.75 4.97
N GLU A 408 -37.01 31.08 5.83
CA GLU A 408 -38.22 30.29 6.02
C GLU A 408 -39.09 30.21 4.73
N ASP A 409 -39.12 31.26 3.95
CA ASP A 409 -39.82 31.33 2.68
C ASP A 409 -39.27 30.35 1.63
N ILE A 410 -37.95 30.16 1.61
CA ILE A 410 -37.30 29.18 0.72
C ILE A 410 -37.56 27.76 1.28
N ALA A 411 -37.49 27.55 2.59
CA ALA A 411 -37.78 26.26 3.20
C ALA A 411 -39.21 25.81 2.89
N GLU A 412 -40.20 26.70 3.00
CA GLU A 412 -41.59 26.42 2.62
C GLU A 412 -41.71 26.11 1.11
N LEU A 413 -41.06 26.88 0.23
CA LEU A 413 -41.07 26.66 -1.21
C LEU A 413 -40.54 25.28 -1.59
N TRP A 414 -39.45 24.82 -0.92
CA TRP A 414 -38.80 23.55 -1.18
C TRP A 414 -39.39 22.39 -0.35
N ASN A 415 -40.39 22.63 0.48
CA ASN A 415 -40.92 21.68 1.44
C ASN A 415 -39.79 20.98 2.26
N ALA A 416 -38.86 21.80 2.72
CA ALA A 416 -37.65 21.39 3.42
C ALA A 416 -37.74 21.68 4.91
N SER A 417 -36.87 21.06 5.71
CA SER A 417 -36.82 21.31 7.16
C SER A 417 -36.28 22.70 7.47
N ASN A 418 -35.24 23.13 6.75
CA ASN A 418 -34.63 24.46 6.87
C ASN A 418 -34.05 24.89 5.52
N ALA A 419 -33.89 26.23 5.36
CA ALA A 419 -33.11 26.79 4.25
C ALA A 419 -32.26 27.97 4.75
N TYR A 420 -31.09 28.10 4.16
CA TYR A 420 -30.09 29.12 4.53
C TYR A 420 -29.50 29.74 3.29
N ILE A 421 -29.20 31.04 3.35
CA ILE A 421 -28.30 31.69 2.43
C ILE A 421 -26.98 31.91 3.19
N LEU A 422 -25.90 31.40 2.62
CA LEU A 422 -24.54 31.57 3.12
C LEU A 422 -23.76 32.47 2.18
N VAL A 423 -23.24 33.59 2.72
CA VAL A 423 -22.35 34.49 1.98
C VAL A 423 -20.92 34.32 2.53
N ARG A 424 -20.03 33.85 1.68
CA ARG A 424 -18.60 33.75 1.99
C ARG A 424 -17.82 34.84 1.27
N THR A 425 -16.85 35.42 1.94
CA THR A 425 -15.92 36.37 1.33
C THR A 425 -14.56 35.70 1.16
N ILE A 426 -14.15 35.47 -0.06
CA ILE A 426 -12.87 34.86 -0.41
C ILE A 426 -12.12 35.84 -1.29
N ASP A 427 -10.92 36.22 -0.91
CA ASP A 427 -10.05 37.19 -1.62
C ASP A 427 -10.73 38.54 -1.96
N GLY A 428 -11.75 38.92 -1.17
CA GLY A 428 -12.49 40.16 -1.32
C GLY A 428 -13.73 40.06 -2.19
N GLU A 429 -14.01 38.92 -2.76
CA GLU A 429 -15.23 38.63 -3.52
C GLU A 429 -16.27 37.89 -2.68
N HIS A 430 -17.55 38.15 -2.97
CA HIS A 430 -18.67 37.55 -2.23
C HIS A 430 -19.27 36.40 -3.02
N TYR A 431 -19.27 35.22 -2.44
CA TYR A 431 -19.87 34.00 -2.98
C TYR A 431 -21.13 33.67 -2.20
N THR A 432 -22.27 33.61 -2.90
CA THR A 432 -23.57 33.28 -2.30
C THR A 432 -23.96 31.86 -2.64
N GLU A 433 -24.25 31.08 -1.62
CA GLU A 433 -24.74 29.69 -1.74
C GLU A 433 -26.05 29.51 -0.97
N ILE A 434 -26.92 28.67 -1.50
CA ILE A 434 -28.17 28.30 -0.88
C ILE A 434 -28.07 26.88 -0.36
N ILE A 435 -28.42 26.67 0.90
CA ILE A 435 -28.42 25.35 1.54
C ILE A 435 -29.86 24.98 1.85
N ILE A 436 -30.36 23.90 1.27
CA ILE A 436 -31.70 23.35 1.52
C ILE A 436 -31.53 22.07 2.33
N GLU A 437 -32.06 22.05 3.56
CA GLU A 437 -31.86 20.96 4.50
C GLU A 437 -33.11 20.11 4.66
N TYR A 438 -32.96 18.79 4.48
CA TYR A 438 -33.96 17.74 4.79
C TYR A 438 -33.44 16.80 5.88
N ASP A 439 -34.25 15.82 6.28
CA ASP A 439 -33.90 14.91 7.38
C ASP A 439 -32.60 14.13 7.16
N SER A 440 -32.30 13.66 5.95
CA SER A 440 -31.13 12.84 5.64
C SER A 440 -30.24 13.39 4.55
N LYS A 441 -30.62 14.50 3.93
CA LYS A 441 -29.93 15.08 2.78
C LYS A 441 -29.92 16.60 2.83
N CYS A 442 -28.94 17.21 2.14
CA CYS A 442 -28.87 18.63 1.90
C CYS A 442 -28.60 18.88 0.41
N TYR A 443 -29.14 19.97 -0.11
CA TYR A 443 -28.77 20.51 -1.40
C TYR A 443 -27.99 21.80 -1.20
N LEU A 444 -26.87 21.92 -1.92
CA LEU A 444 -26.11 23.15 -2.10
C LEU A 444 -26.39 23.66 -3.50
N LEU A 445 -26.83 24.89 -3.63
CA LEU A 445 -27.29 25.48 -4.90
C LEU A 445 -26.66 26.84 -5.08
N SER A 446 -26.36 27.21 -6.31
CA SER A 446 -26.11 28.61 -6.70
C SER A 446 -27.39 29.45 -6.60
N GLU A 447 -27.23 30.75 -6.38
CA GLU A 447 -28.33 31.70 -6.10
C GLU A 447 -29.44 31.69 -7.15
N ASN A 448 -29.08 31.53 -8.44
CA ASN A 448 -30.01 31.48 -9.57
C ASN A 448 -30.92 30.25 -9.62
N LEU A 449 -30.72 29.27 -8.70
CA LEU A 449 -31.53 28.05 -8.59
C LEU A 449 -32.53 28.08 -7.43
N ILE A 450 -32.73 29.24 -6.79
CA ILE A 450 -33.54 29.37 -5.56
C ILE A 450 -35.00 28.93 -5.73
N ASP A 451 -35.57 29.14 -6.91
CA ASP A 451 -36.97 28.85 -7.26
C ASP A 451 -37.15 27.52 -8.02
N LYS A 452 -36.08 26.78 -8.25
CA LYS A 452 -36.03 25.57 -9.09
C LYS A 452 -36.26 24.30 -8.27
N THR A 453 -37.45 24.17 -7.69
CA THR A 453 -37.81 23.05 -6.80
C THR A 453 -37.86 21.68 -7.51
N GLU A 454 -37.98 21.65 -8.82
CA GLU A 454 -37.91 20.45 -9.65
C GLU A 454 -36.59 19.70 -9.55
N LEU A 455 -35.52 20.37 -9.11
CA LEU A 455 -34.24 19.74 -8.84
C LEU A 455 -34.32 18.60 -7.77
N VAL A 456 -35.30 18.68 -6.87
CA VAL A 456 -35.50 17.59 -5.88
C VAL A 456 -35.85 16.28 -6.57
N ASP A 457 -36.72 16.33 -7.59
CA ASP A 457 -37.16 15.16 -8.33
C ASP A 457 -36.09 14.67 -9.32
N ILE A 458 -35.32 15.58 -9.90
CA ILE A 458 -34.24 15.29 -10.85
C ILE A 458 -33.08 14.61 -10.16
N LEU A 459 -32.77 14.98 -8.89
CA LEU A 459 -31.63 14.49 -8.15
C LEU A 459 -31.95 13.30 -7.22
N ASN A 460 -33.21 12.86 -7.12
CA ASN A 460 -33.60 11.68 -6.36
C ASN A 460 -33.46 10.41 -7.15
#